data_8e770bc6976bbb6009a62a0680097672
#
_entry.id   8e770bc6976bbb6009a62a0680097672
#
_cell.length_a   1.000
_cell.length_b   1.000
_cell.length_c   1.000
_cell.angle_alpha   90.00
_cell.angle_beta   90.00
_cell.angle_gamma   90.00
#
_symmetry.space_group_name_H-M   'P 1'
#
loop_
_entity.id
_entity.type
_entity.pdbx_description
1 polymer ?
#
loop_
_entity_poly.entity_id
_entity_poly.type
_entity_poly.pdbx_seq_one_letter_code
_entity_poly.pdbx_strand_id
1 'polypeptide(L)'
;APYELVRKMRASFFVMGPLLARFNQTKISMPGGCSIGTRPIDLHLKGFKALGAEIVMDHGFVEAKADKLVGSKLYLDFPSVGATENIMMAAVLAEGTTIIENAAEEPEIVDLANFLNEMGADVKGAGTNTIRIKGVKELTATEHDVIPDRIEAATFMVAAAMTKGDITVENVLIEHLKPVTAKLI
;
A
#
# COMPACT_ATOMS: atom_id res chain seq x y z
N ALA A 1 17.82 -0.85 -7.24
CA ALA A 1 18.27 0.39 -6.56
C ALA A 1 19.42 0.05 -5.63
N PRO A 2 20.37 0.99 -5.34
CA PRO A 2 21.46 0.75 -4.40
C PRO A 2 20.92 0.39 -3.00
N TYR A 3 21.49 -0.65 -2.40
CA TYR A 3 21.10 -1.19 -1.09
C TYR A 3 20.98 -0.09 -0.02
N GLU A 4 21.98 0.81 0.04
CA GLU A 4 22.03 1.90 1.02
C GLU A 4 20.86 2.91 0.93
N LEU A 5 20.27 3.07 -0.25
CA LEU A 5 19.11 3.92 -0.46
C LEU A 5 17.82 3.18 -0.10
N VAL A 6 17.69 1.93 -0.51
CA VAL A 6 16.51 1.10 -0.25
C VAL A 6 16.29 0.89 1.26
N ARG A 7 17.38 0.61 2.01
CA ARG A 7 17.29 0.40 3.47
C ARG A 7 16.88 1.65 4.26
N LYS A 8 17.09 2.85 3.70
CA LYS A 8 16.73 4.12 4.36
C LYS A 8 15.25 4.48 4.17
N MET A 9 14.61 3.92 3.17
CA MET A 9 13.24 4.28 2.81
C MET A 9 12.36 3.03 2.76
N ARG A 10 11.52 2.84 3.77
CA ARG A 10 10.60 1.69 3.83
C ARG A 10 9.69 1.58 2.62
N ALA A 11 9.25 2.72 2.06
CA ALA A 11 8.41 2.77 0.87
C ALA A 11 9.06 2.06 -0.35
N SER A 12 10.38 1.85 -0.35
CA SER A 12 11.06 1.06 -1.37
C SER A 12 10.48 -0.36 -1.52
N PHE A 13 9.86 -0.90 -0.46
CA PHE A 13 9.26 -2.23 -0.53
C PHE A 13 7.94 -2.26 -1.32
N PHE A 14 7.27 -1.11 -1.48
CA PHE A 14 6.01 -1.01 -2.24
C PHE A 14 6.18 -1.27 -3.73
N VAL A 15 7.37 -1.09 -4.29
CA VAL A 15 7.61 -1.42 -5.70
C VAL A 15 7.60 -2.93 -5.98
N MET A 16 7.60 -3.77 -4.93
CA MET A 16 7.64 -5.22 -5.09
C MET A 16 6.37 -5.76 -5.78
N GLY A 17 5.19 -5.27 -5.38
CA GLY A 17 3.91 -5.64 -5.99
C GLY A 17 3.84 -5.38 -7.48
N PRO A 18 3.99 -4.13 -7.93
CA PRO A 18 3.93 -3.80 -9.36
C PRO A 18 5.07 -4.42 -10.18
N LEU A 19 6.28 -4.59 -9.63
CA LEU A 19 7.36 -5.28 -10.33
C LEU A 19 7.07 -6.78 -10.50
N LEU A 20 6.55 -7.42 -9.46
CA LEU A 20 6.15 -8.83 -9.53
C LEU A 20 5.02 -9.04 -10.54
N ALA A 21 4.01 -8.16 -10.53
CA ALA A 21 2.90 -8.22 -11.47
C ALA A 21 3.33 -8.03 -12.93
N ARG A 22 4.31 -7.14 -13.17
CA ARG A 22 4.74 -6.77 -14.53
C ARG A 22 5.79 -7.69 -15.11
N PHE A 23 6.71 -8.18 -14.27
CA PHE A 23 7.90 -8.93 -14.71
C PHE A 23 7.92 -10.38 -14.21
N ASN A 24 6.93 -10.81 -13.44
CA ASN A 24 6.84 -12.12 -12.80
C ASN A 24 8.02 -12.45 -11.87
N GLN A 25 8.90 -11.51 -11.65
CA GLN A 25 10.04 -11.64 -10.72
C GLN A 25 10.49 -10.27 -10.21
N THR A 26 10.92 -10.25 -8.98
CA THR A 26 11.52 -9.06 -8.36
C THR A 26 12.47 -9.47 -7.26
N LYS A 27 13.52 -8.67 -7.05
CA LYS A 27 14.46 -8.81 -5.95
C LYS A 27 14.70 -7.45 -5.31
N ILE A 28 14.39 -7.34 -4.04
CA ILE A 28 14.45 -6.10 -3.28
C ILE A 28 15.21 -6.35 -1.99
N SER A 29 16.03 -5.39 -1.59
CA SER A 29 16.69 -5.43 -0.28
C SER A 29 15.63 -5.41 0.83
N MET A 30 15.88 -6.14 1.91
CA MET A 30 15.07 -6.03 3.12
C MET A 30 14.98 -4.56 3.52
N PRO A 31 13.78 -4.01 3.73
CA PRO A 31 13.65 -2.64 4.17
C PRO A 31 14.30 -2.49 5.55
N GLY A 32 15.03 -1.41 5.73
CA GLY A 32 15.55 -1.06 7.04
C GLY A 32 14.42 -0.80 8.04
N GLY A 33 14.75 -0.84 9.32
CA GLY A 33 13.83 -0.44 10.38
C GLY A 33 13.47 1.04 10.26
N CYS A 34 12.36 1.42 10.85
CA CYS A 34 12.01 2.82 11.09
C CYS A 34 12.41 3.16 12.54
N SER A 35 12.77 4.40 12.81
CA SER A 35 13.06 4.88 14.18
C SER A 35 11.87 4.69 15.14
N ILE A 36 10.68 4.46 14.63
CA ILE A 36 9.45 4.20 15.41
C ILE A 36 9.34 2.72 15.84
N GLY A 37 10.04 1.79 15.19
CA GLY A 37 10.03 0.36 15.54
C GLY A 37 10.19 -0.60 14.36
N THR A 38 10.18 -1.90 14.68
CA THR A 38 10.18 -2.97 13.68
C THR A 38 8.84 -2.96 12.93
N ARG A 39 8.91 -2.96 11.61
CA ARG A 39 7.72 -3.05 10.76
C ARG A 39 7.87 -4.27 9.86
N PRO A 40 7.31 -5.41 10.28
CA PRO A 40 7.42 -6.66 9.55
C PRO A 40 6.79 -6.54 8.15
N ILE A 41 7.32 -7.32 7.21
CA ILE A 41 6.83 -7.40 5.82
C ILE A 41 6.07 -8.70 5.56
N ASP A 42 5.85 -9.49 6.60
CA ASP A 42 5.22 -10.81 6.55
C ASP A 42 3.86 -10.81 5.86
N LEU A 43 3.01 -9.79 6.11
CA LEU A 43 1.71 -9.65 5.47
C LEU A 43 1.82 -9.39 3.96
N HIS A 44 2.81 -8.62 3.52
CA HIS A 44 3.09 -8.45 2.09
C HIS A 44 3.46 -9.78 1.45
N LEU A 45 4.38 -10.52 2.08
CA LEU A 45 4.84 -11.82 1.59
C LEU A 45 3.73 -12.87 1.62
N LYS A 46 2.88 -12.85 2.66
CA LYS A 46 1.68 -13.70 2.73
C LYS A 46 0.77 -13.45 1.52
N GLY A 47 0.54 -12.20 1.18
CA GLY A 47 -0.28 -11.82 0.02
C GLY A 47 0.32 -12.29 -1.31
N PHE A 48 1.62 -12.09 -1.52
CA PHE A 48 2.28 -12.55 -2.75
C PHE A 48 2.29 -14.08 -2.88
N LYS A 49 2.50 -14.80 -1.77
CA LYS A 49 2.38 -16.27 -1.76
C LYS A 49 0.96 -16.72 -2.09
N ALA A 50 -0.06 -16.03 -1.57
CA ALA A 50 -1.46 -16.33 -1.88
C ALA A 50 -1.77 -16.12 -3.36
N LEU A 51 -1.11 -15.16 -4.02
CA LEU A 51 -1.18 -14.95 -5.48
C LEU A 51 -0.33 -15.93 -6.30
N GLY A 52 0.35 -16.88 -5.66
CA GLY A 52 1.14 -17.92 -6.32
C GLY A 52 2.63 -17.62 -6.48
N ALA A 53 3.15 -16.58 -5.83
CA ALA A 53 4.57 -16.29 -5.89
C ALA A 53 5.39 -17.18 -4.93
N GLU A 54 6.52 -17.66 -5.41
CA GLU A 54 7.57 -18.23 -4.59
C GLU A 54 8.42 -17.12 -4.00
N ILE A 55 8.66 -17.18 -2.68
CA ILE A 55 9.42 -16.18 -1.94
C ILE A 55 10.66 -16.82 -1.33
N VAL A 56 11.80 -16.23 -1.63
CA VAL A 56 13.09 -16.58 -1.04
C VAL A 56 13.63 -15.36 -0.30
N MET A 57 14.06 -15.57 0.94
CA MET A 57 14.76 -14.55 1.73
C MET A 57 16.20 -15.00 1.93
N ASP A 58 17.13 -14.25 1.39
CA ASP A 58 18.54 -14.59 1.43
C ASP A 58 19.43 -13.35 1.48
N HIS A 59 20.46 -13.38 2.33
CA HIS A 59 21.51 -12.36 2.45
C HIS A 59 20.99 -10.91 2.48
N GLY A 60 19.86 -10.66 3.20
CA GLY A 60 19.29 -9.31 3.31
C GLY A 60 18.46 -8.87 2.11
N PHE A 61 18.07 -9.80 1.24
CA PHE A 61 17.16 -9.57 0.12
C PHE A 61 15.91 -10.43 0.23
N VAL A 62 14.83 -9.92 -0.33
CA VAL A 62 13.61 -10.67 -0.63
C VAL A 62 13.52 -10.81 -2.13
N GLU A 63 13.42 -12.04 -2.60
CA GLU A 63 13.18 -12.39 -3.98
C GLU A 63 11.81 -13.03 -4.10
N ALA A 64 11.00 -12.55 -5.03
CA ALA A 64 9.71 -13.13 -5.37
C ALA A 64 9.69 -13.48 -6.85
N LYS A 65 9.16 -14.66 -7.17
CA LYS A 65 9.03 -15.16 -8.54
C LYS A 65 7.70 -15.92 -8.69
N ALA A 66 7.07 -15.76 -9.83
CA ALA A 66 5.90 -16.54 -10.24
C ALA A 66 5.96 -16.81 -11.73
N ASP A 67 5.47 -17.95 -12.20
CA ASP A 67 5.23 -18.12 -13.64
C ASP A 67 4.12 -17.19 -14.10
N LYS A 68 3.09 -17.05 -13.27
CA LYS A 68 2.01 -16.08 -13.37
C LYS A 68 1.38 -15.86 -12.00
N LEU A 69 0.84 -14.68 -11.78
CA LEU A 69 0.02 -14.42 -10.60
C LEU A 69 -1.42 -14.86 -10.86
N VAL A 70 -2.02 -15.50 -9.87
CA VAL A 70 -3.41 -16.00 -9.91
C VAL A 70 -4.17 -15.43 -8.73
N GLY A 71 -5.35 -14.86 -9.02
CA GLY A 71 -6.23 -14.29 -8.02
C GLY A 71 -6.63 -15.32 -6.96
N SER A 72 -6.67 -14.89 -5.72
CA SER A 72 -6.93 -15.71 -4.56
C SER A 72 -7.74 -14.95 -3.51
N LYS A 73 -8.41 -15.70 -2.64
CA LYS A 73 -9.01 -15.13 -1.43
C LYS A 73 -7.99 -15.20 -0.29
N LEU A 74 -7.70 -14.05 0.31
CA LEU A 74 -6.76 -13.95 1.43
C LEU A 74 -7.33 -13.09 2.55
N TYR A 75 -6.98 -13.42 3.78
CA TYR A 75 -7.30 -12.66 4.98
C TYR A 75 -6.01 -12.08 5.58
N LEU A 76 -6.01 -10.78 5.87
CA LEU A 76 -4.91 -10.11 6.56
C LEU A 76 -5.13 -10.23 8.07
N ASP A 77 -4.15 -10.77 8.78
CA ASP A 77 -4.23 -10.94 10.25
C ASP A 77 -4.29 -9.59 10.98
N PHE A 78 -3.91 -8.54 10.29
CA PHE A 78 -3.97 -7.14 10.72
C PHE A 78 -4.27 -6.25 9.50
N PRO A 79 -5.14 -5.22 9.62
CA PRO A 79 -5.44 -4.29 8.53
C PRO A 79 -4.22 -3.38 8.25
N SER A 80 -3.25 -3.92 7.51
CA SER A 80 -2.02 -3.21 7.16
C SER A 80 -2.21 -2.40 5.90
N VAL A 81 -2.05 -1.08 5.98
CA VAL A 81 -2.10 -0.17 4.82
C VAL A 81 -1.12 -0.64 3.74
N GLY A 82 0.16 -0.76 4.10
CA GLY A 82 1.18 -1.12 3.12
C GLY A 82 1.01 -2.50 2.49
N ALA A 83 0.56 -3.50 3.26
CA ALA A 83 0.28 -4.81 2.70
C ALA A 83 -0.92 -4.77 1.75
N THR A 84 -1.99 -4.08 2.13
CA THR A 84 -3.19 -3.90 1.28
C THR A 84 -2.83 -3.26 -0.05
N GLU A 85 -2.08 -2.15 -0.04
CA GLU A 85 -1.65 -1.44 -1.26
C GLU A 85 -0.76 -2.31 -2.14
N ASN A 86 0.24 -2.96 -1.55
CA ASN A 86 1.22 -3.74 -2.29
C ASN A 86 0.58 -4.99 -2.94
N ILE A 87 -0.33 -5.66 -2.20
CA ILE A 87 -1.10 -6.79 -2.72
C ILE A 87 -2.08 -6.32 -3.81
N MET A 88 -2.74 -5.18 -3.61
CA MET A 88 -3.63 -4.57 -4.61
C MET A 88 -2.89 -4.33 -5.92
N MET A 89 -1.72 -3.68 -5.87
CA MET A 89 -0.89 -3.43 -7.04
C MET A 89 -0.39 -4.72 -7.73
N ALA A 90 -0.18 -5.79 -6.98
CA ALA A 90 0.15 -7.09 -7.56
C ALA A 90 -1.07 -7.76 -8.22
N ALA A 91 -2.24 -7.66 -7.58
CA ALA A 91 -3.44 -8.37 -7.98
C ALA A 91 -4.12 -7.82 -9.25
N VAL A 92 -3.90 -6.55 -9.59
CA VAL A 92 -4.54 -5.92 -10.77
C VAL A 92 -4.17 -6.58 -12.11
N LEU A 93 -3.02 -7.26 -12.19
CA LEU A 93 -2.59 -8.01 -13.36
C LEU A 93 -2.63 -9.54 -13.15
N ALA A 94 -3.12 -10.02 -11.99
CA ALA A 94 -3.24 -11.45 -11.72
C ALA A 94 -4.41 -12.07 -12.53
N GLU A 95 -4.30 -13.31 -12.92
CA GLU A 95 -5.41 -14.03 -13.58
C GLU A 95 -6.57 -14.29 -12.60
N GLY A 96 -7.79 -13.94 -12.98
CA GLY A 96 -8.98 -14.21 -12.17
C GLY A 96 -9.33 -13.08 -11.18
N THR A 97 -9.77 -13.44 -10.00
CA THR A 97 -10.24 -12.49 -8.99
C THR A 97 -9.50 -12.67 -7.67
N THR A 98 -9.02 -11.58 -7.12
CA THR A 98 -8.46 -11.52 -5.77
C THR A 98 -9.47 -10.90 -4.81
N ILE A 99 -9.60 -11.45 -3.61
CA ILE A 99 -10.39 -10.88 -2.52
C ILE A 99 -9.46 -10.71 -1.32
N ILE A 100 -9.30 -9.48 -0.87
CA ILE A 100 -8.56 -9.15 0.34
C ILE A 100 -9.59 -8.90 1.44
N GLU A 101 -9.62 -9.75 2.47
CA GLU A 101 -10.44 -9.57 3.66
C GLU A 101 -9.60 -9.01 4.81
N ASN A 102 -10.21 -8.24 5.70
CA ASN A 102 -9.57 -7.44 6.74
C ASN A 102 -8.53 -6.47 6.16
N ALA A 103 -8.87 -5.88 5.01
CA ALA A 103 -8.08 -4.86 4.35
C ALA A 103 -8.04 -3.57 5.17
N ALA A 104 -7.02 -2.75 4.96
CA ALA A 104 -6.97 -1.39 5.46
C ALA A 104 -8.01 -0.51 4.75
N GLU A 105 -8.59 0.45 5.48
CA GLU A 105 -9.72 1.28 5.01
C GLU A 105 -9.33 2.76 4.83
N GLU A 106 -8.05 3.08 5.06
CA GLU A 106 -7.53 4.45 5.03
C GLU A 106 -7.73 5.10 3.66
N PRO A 107 -7.83 6.45 3.62
CA PRO A 107 -8.04 7.21 2.38
C PRO A 107 -7.02 6.91 1.29
N GLU A 108 -5.79 6.60 1.66
CA GLU A 108 -4.70 6.25 0.73
C GLU A 108 -5.03 4.97 -0.07
N ILE A 109 -5.75 4.02 0.54
CA ILE A 109 -6.22 2.80 -0.13
C ILE A 109 -7.25 3.14 -1.21
N VAL A 110 -8.16 4.08 -0.89
CA VAL A 110 -9.18 4.54 -1.83
C VAL A 110 -8.53 5.29 -2.99
N ASP A 111 -7.58 6.17 -2.69
CA ASP A 111 -6.83 6.95 -3.68
C ASP A 111 -6.07 6.03 -4.66
N LEU A 112 -5.33 5.05 -4.13
CA LEU A 112 -4.64 4.05 -4.96
C LEU A 112 -5.63 3.24 -5.82
N ALA A 113 -6.77 2.83 -5.27
CA ALA A 113 -7.79 2.10 -6.03
C ALA A 113 -8.38 2.94 -7.15
N ASN A 114 -8.63 4.23 -6.92
CA ASN A 114 -9.09 5.18 -7.94
C ASN A 114 -8.04 5.31 -9.04
N PHE A 115 -6.79 5.56 -8.69
CA PHE A 115 -5.68 5.64 -9.64
C PHE A 115 -5.57 4.37 -10.51
N LEU A 116 -5.61 3.18 -9.89
CA LEU A 116 -5.57 1.92 -10.63
C LEU A 116 -6.79 1.75 -11.56
N ASN A 117 -7.99 2.13 -11.10
CA ASN A 117 -9.20 2.08 -11.92
C ASN A 117 -9.16 3.06 -13.11
N GLU A 118 -8.60 4.24 -12.93
CA GLU A 118 -8.34 5.20 -14.02
C GLU A 118 -7.35 4.62 -15.05
N MET A 119 -6.41 3.79 -14.59
CA MET A 119 -5.50 3.03 -15.47
C MET A 119 -6.19 1.84 -16.18
N GLY A 120 -7.45 1.54 -15.87
CA GLY A 120 -8.22 0.44 -16.47
C GLY A 120 -8.31 -0.83 -15.61
N ALA A 121 -7.91 -0.80 -14.35
CA ALA A 121 -8.14 -1.91 -13.42
C ALA A 121 -9.62 -2.04 -13.02
N ASP A 122 -9.98 -3.15 -12.37
CA ASP A 122 -11.31 -3.40 -11.78
C ASP A 122 -11.13 -3.69 -10.28
N VAL A 123 -11.00 -2.61 -9.49
CA VAL A 123 -10.87 -2.64 -8.03
C VAL A 123 -12.14 -2.09 -7.40
N LYS A 124 -12.75 -2.86 -6.49
CA LYS A 124 -13.99 -2.50 -5.80
C LYS A 124 -13.85 -2.74 -4.30
N GLY A 125 -14.55 -1.94 -3.50
CA GLY A 125 -14.59 -2.08 -2.04
C GLY A 125 -13.43 -1.41 -1.30
N ALA A 126 -12.57 -0.64 -1.97
CA ALA A 126 -11.58 0.20 -1.29
C ALA A 126 -12.27 1.17 -0.31
N GLY A 127 -11.69 1.36 0.87
CA GLY A 127 -12.33 2.11 1.98
C GLY A 127 -13.29 1.25 2.81
N THR A 128 -13.36 -0.05 2.55
CA THR A 128 -14.03 -1.05 3.40
C THR A 128 -13.07 -2.17 3.76
N ASN A 129 -13.45 -3.00 4.73
CA ASN A 129 -12.63 -4.14 5.17
C ASN A 129 -12.47 -5.26 4.12
N THR A 130 -13.13 -5.15 2.96
CA THR A 130 -13.07 -6.18 1.91
C THR A 130 -12.89 -5.54 0.55
N ILE A 131 -11.78 -5.85 -0.10
CA ILE A 131 -11.44 -5.34 -1.44
C ILE A 131 -11.48 -6.50 -2.43
N ARG A 132 -12.20 -6.30 -3.53
CA ARG A 132 -12.27 -7.23 -4.65
C ARG A 132 -11.57 -6.64 -5.85
N ILE A 133 -10.65 -7.39 -6.43
CA ILE A 133 -9.84 -7.01 -7.58
C ILE A 133 -10.01 -8.06 -8.66
N LYS A 134 -10.53 -7.66 -9.81
CA LYS A 134 -10.57 -8.53 -11.00
C LYS A 134 -9.37 -8.17 -11.86
N GLY A 135 -8.49 -9.12 -12.06
CA GLY A 135 -7.29 -8.91 -12.86
C GLY A 135 -7.60 -8.55 -14.31
N VAL A 136 -6.79 -7.66 -14.86
CA VAL A 136 -6.87 -7.20 -16.25
C VAL A 136 -5.61 -7.56 -17.00
N LYS A 137 -5.65 -7.55 -18.34
CA LYS A 137 -4.49 -7.92 -19.17
C LYS A 137 -3.41 -6.84 -19.19
N GLU A 138 -3.82 -5.58 -19.14
CA GLU A 138 -2.93 -4.44 -19.24
C GLU A 138 -3.52 -3.22 -18.51
N LEU A 139 -2.66 -2.31 -18.13
CA LEU A 139 -3.01 -1.00 -17.60
C LEU A 139 -2.53 0.07 -18.55
N THR A 140 -3.29 1.16 -18.67
CA THR A 140 -2.97 2.33 -19.50
C THR A 140 -2.47 3.48 -18.63
N ALA A 141 -1.73 4.40 -19.25
CA ALA A 141 -1.32 5.63 -18.57
C ALA A 141 -2.54 6.53 -18.30
N THR A 142 -2.50 7.21 -17.17
CA THR A 142 -3.50 8.21 -16.76
C THR A 142 -2.83 9.40 -16.09
N GLU A 143 -3.56 10.48 -15.91
CA GLU A 143 -3.21 11.59 -15.02
C GLU A 143 -4.01 11.43 -13.74
N HIS A 144 -3.36 11.61 -12.59
CA HIS A 144 -3.99 11.46 -11.28
C HIS A 144 -3.42 12.49 -10.29
N ASP A 145 -4.30 13.17 -9.60
CA ASP A 145 -3.94 14.08 -8.52
C ASP A 145 -3.98 13.31 -7.19
N VAL A 146 -2.82 13.14 -6.57
CA VAL A 146 -2.71 12.46 -5.27
C VAL A 146 -3.39 13.28 -4.18
N ILE A 147 -4.17 12.62 -3.33
CA ILE A 147 -4.84 13.28 -2.22
C ILE A 147 -3.83 13.94 -1.25
N PRO A 148 -4.22 15.05 -0.57
CA PRO A 148 -3.38 15.70 0.44
C PRO A 148 -3.00 14.75 1.58
N ASP A 149 -1.77 14.88 2.07
CA ASP A 149 -1.24 14.06 3.17
C ASP A 149 -1.91 14.45 4.51
N ARG A 150 -2.85 13.61 4.95
CA ARG A 150 -3.54 13.79 6.23
C ARG A 150 -2.61 13.63 7.44
N ILE A 151 -1.53 12.88 7.33
CA ILE A 151 -0.58 12.66 8.42
C ILE A 151 0.28 13.90 8.63
N GLU A 152 0.73 14.54 7.54
CA GLU A 152 1.43 15.81 7.60
C GLU A 152 0.53 16.90 8.21
N ALA A 153 -0.70 17.05 7.69
CA ALA A 153 -1.68 18.01 8.21
C ALA A 153 -1.94 17.78 9.71
N ALA A 154 -2.22 16.54 10.12
CA ALA A 154 -2.45 16.19 11.52
C ALA A 154 -1.25 16.48 12.41
N THR A 155 -0.02 16.31 11.92
CA THR A 155 1.20 16.60 12.65
C THR A 155 1.29 18.08 13.00
N PHE A 156 1.00 18.98 12.06
CA PHE A 156 0.97 20.44 12.34
C PHE A 156 -0.19 20.84 13.26
N MET A 157 -1.35 20.20 13.15
CA MET A 157 -2.47 20.43 14.07
C MET A 157 -2.09 20.08 15.51
N VAL A 158 -1.47 18.92 15.71
CA VAL A 158 -0.98 18.50 17.03
C VAL A 158 0.10 19.44 17.54
N ALA A 159 1.03 19.88 16.70
CA ALA A 159 2.07 20.83 17.07
C ALA A 159 1.46 22.16 17.56
N ALA A 160 0.45 22.70 16.87
CA ALA A 160 -0.24 23.91 17.31
C ALA A 160 -0.93 23.73 18.66
N ALA A 161 -1.65 22.63 18.85
CA ALA A 161 -2.30 22.33 20.12
C ALA A 161 -1.30 22.21 21.29
N MET A 162 -0.17 21.54 21.09
CA MET A 162 0.86 21.37 22.10
C MET A 162 1.58 22.67 22.48
N THR A 163 1.76 23.56 21.52
CA THR A 163 2.45 24.85 21.74
C THR A 163 1.51 25.99 22.05
N LYS A 164 0.19 25.75 22.09
CA LYS A 164 -0.86 26.81 22.20
C LYS A 164 -0.70 27.86 21.10
N GLY A 165 -0.25 27.40 19.91
CA GLY A 165 -0.05 28.23 18.75
C GLY A 165 -1.35 28.40 17.95
N ASP A 166 -1.29 29.29 16.97
CA ASP A 166 -2.36 29.54 16.00
C ASP A 166 -1.79 29.28 14.59
N ILE A 167 -2.34 28.28 13.87
CA ILE A 167 -1.91 27.94 12.52
C ILE A 167 -3.12 27.71 11.61
N THR A 168 -2.94 28.00 10.35
CA THR A 168 -3.87 27.61 9.28
C THR A 168 -3.18 26.53 8.43
N VAL A 169 -3.84 25.41 8.23
CA VAL A 169 -3.37 24.32 7.33
C VAL A 169 -4.29 24.33 6.11
N GLU A 170 -3.73 24.62 4.95
CA GLU A 170 -4.46 24.72 3.68
C GLU A 170 -4.37 23.44 2.87
N ASN A 171 -5.22 23.29 1.84
CA ASN A 171 -5.25 22.14 0.92
C ASN A 171 -5.40 20.79 1.64
N VAL A 172 -6.31 20.70 2.59
CA VAL A 172 -6.61 19.48 3.33
C VAL A 172 -8.04 18.99 3.06
N LEU A 173 -8.23 17.67 3.13
CA LEU A 173 -9.55 17.07 3.13
C LEU A 173 -9.98 16.84 4.58
N ILE A 174 -10.95 17.63 5.04
CA ILE A 174 -11.42 17.64 6.44
C ILE A 174 -11.92 16.26 6.85
N GLU A 175 -12.55 15.52 5.94
CA GLU A 175 -13.05 14.17 6.16
C GLU A 175 -11.94 13.19 6.58
N HIS A 176 -10.75 13.37 6.06
CA HIS A 176 -9.57 12.53 6.38
C HIS A 176 -8.94 12.87 7.74
N LEU A 177 -9.27 14.05 8.29
CA LEU A 177 -8.75 14.56 9.57
C LEU A 177 -9.68 14.29 10.76
N LYS A 178 -10.91 13.82 10.53
CA LYS A 178 -11.90 13.58 11.60
C LYS A 178 -11.38 12.80 12.82
N PRO A 179 -10.59 11.71 12.65
CA PRO A 179 -10.07 10.96 13.80
C PRO A 179 -9.13 11.77 14.69
N VAL A 180 -8.41 12.75 14.10
CA VAL A 180 -7.48 13.62 14.83
C VAL A 180 -8.22 14.80 15.44
N THR A 181 -9.06 15.48 14.66
CA THR A 181 -9.86 16.61 15.15
C THR A 181 -10.73 16.24 16.34
N ALA A 182 -11.39 15.06 16.30
CA ALA A 182 -12.19 14.57 17.41
C ALA A 182 -11.42 14.31 18.73
N LYS A 183 -10.08 14.26 18.67
CA LYS A 183 -9.22 14.10 19.86
C LYS A 183 -8.57 15.39 20.32
N LEU A 184 -8.56 16.42 19.47
CA LEU A 184 -7.99 17.73 19.79
C LEU A 184 -9.04 18.70 20.36
N ILE A 185 -10.32 18.42 20.19
CA ILE A 185 -11.47 19.15 20.76
C ILE A 185 -11.87 18.50 22.08
#